data_f24c2f2422eb7cb6588560a9361466aa
#
_entry.id   f24c2f2422eb7cb6588560a9361466aa
#
_cell.length_a   1.000
_cell.length_b   1.000
_cell.length_c   1.000
_cell.angle_alpha   90.00
_cell.angle_beta   90.00
_cell.angle_gamma   90.00
#
_symmetry.space_group_name_H-M   'P 1'
#
loop_
_entity.id
_entity.type
_entity.pdbx_description
1 polymer ?
#
loop_
_entity_poly.entity_id
_entity_poly.type
_entity_poly.pdbx_seq_one_letter_code
_entity_poly.pdbx_strand_id
1 'polypeptide(L)'
;MKKPLEMAHDFLTPVIIRDDIVVDATMGNGHDTLFLAKLAKQVYAFDIQEQALEKTNQRLQAAGLTNVQLILQGHETVDQFVSELKAAIFNLGYLPSADKSIITRPHTTIEALEKLCHMLVRGGRIAIMIYYGHEGGDLEKDAVLNYVSQLPQQEYTATIYRTLNQVNNPPFLVMIEKLERYRHG
;
A
#
# COMPACT_ATOMS: atom_id res chain seq x y z
N MET A 1 -22.61 -2.19 1.58
CA MET A 1 -21.22 -2.72 1.56
C MET A 1 -20.25 -1.58 1.29
N LYS A 2 -19.12 -1.59 1.97
CA LYS A 2 -18.10 -0.56 1.80
C LYS A 2 -17.38 -0.71 0.47
N LYS A 3 -16.93 0.42 -0.07
CA LYS A 3 -16.05 0.42 -1.25
C LYS A 3 -14.69 -0.18 -0.89
N PRO A 4 -13.94 -0.75 -1.85
CA PRO A 4 -12.63 -1.35 -1.55
C PRO A 4 -11.66 -0.45 -0.79
N LEU A 5 -11.57 0.85 -1.12
CA LEU A 5 -10.68 1.77 -0.42
C LEU A 5 -11.11 2.01 1.04
N GLU A 6 -12.41 2.10 1.29
CA GLU A 6 -12.93 2.20 2.67
C GLU A 6 -12.62 0.93 3.46
N MET A 7 -12.71 -0.23 2.81
CA MET A 7 -12.35 -1.51 3.41
C MET A 7 -10.83 -1.59 3.70
N ALA A 8 -9.99 -1.03 2.83
CA ALA A 8 -8.54 -0.93 3.07
C ALA A 8 -8.24 -0.16 4.37
N HIS A 9 -8.88 0.99 4.56
CA HIS A 9 -8.74 1.78 5.78
C HIS A 9 -9.26 1.02 7.02
N ASP A 10 -10.41 0.38 6.91
CA ASP A 10 -10.96 -0.43 7.99
C ASP A 10 -10.09 -1.63 8.36
N PHE A 11 -9.41 -2.20 7.38
CA PHE A 11 -8.49 -3.32 7.58
C PHE A 11 -7.23 -2.90 8.35
N LEU A 12 -6.72 -1.69 8.09
CA LEU A 12 -5.48 -1.20 8.71
C LEU A 12 -5.71 -0.55 10.07
N THR A 13 -6.80 0.20 10.23
CA THR A 13 -7.07 1.01 11.44
C THR A 13 -6.96 0.21 12.75
N PRO A 14 -7.53 -1.01 12.89
CA PRO A 14 -7.55 -1.72 14.17
C PRO A 14 -6.17 -2.15 14.69
N VAL A 15 -5.17 -2.25 13.81
CA VAL A 15 -3.84 -2.76 14.19
C VAL A 15 -2.79 -1.68 14.37
N ILE A 16 -3.04 -0.46 13.88
CA ILE A 16 -2.08 0.65 13.98
C ILE A 16 -2.27 1.37 15.31
N ILE A 17 -1.19 1.52 16.07
CA ILE A 17 -1.16 2.33 17.30
C ILE A 17 -0.15 3.48 17.16
N ARG A 18 -0.19 4.40 18.12
CA ARG A 18 0.62 5.65 18.14
C ARG A 18 2.13 5.43 18.16
N ASP A 19 2.61 4.23 18.45
CA ASP A 19 4.03 3.92 18.47
C ASP A 19 4.53 3.26 17.18
N ASP A 20 3.63 2.99 16.24
CA ASP A 20 3.94 2.23 15.04
C ASP A 20 4.57 3.08 13.94
N ILE A 21 5.40 2.41 13.14
CA ILE A 21 5.91 2.88 11.85
C ILE A 21 5.06 2.25 10.74
N VAL A 22 4.65 3.06 9.79
CA VAL A 22 3.83 2.61 8.64
C VAL A 22 4.36 3.19 7.34
N VAL A 23 4.00 2.57 6.23
CA VAL A 23 4.46 2.94 4.88
C VAL A 23 3.28 3.20 3.96
N ASP A 24 3.31 4.33 3.26
CA ASP A 24 2.51 4.58 2.07
C ASP A 24 3.40 4.39 0.84
N ALA A 25 3.23 3.28 0.15
CA ALA A 25 4.09 2.89 -0.96
C ALA A 25 3.82 3.69 -2.25
N THR A 26 2.70 4.39 -2.30
CA THR A 26 2.22 5.15 -3.46
C THR A 26 1.48 6.41 -2.98
N MET A 27 2.21 7.45 -2.59
CA MET A 27 1.58 8.60 -1.92
C MET A 27 0.55 9.35 -2.78
N GLY A 28 0.77 9.48 -4.07
CA GLY A 28 -0.16 10.12 -5.00
C GLY A 28 -0.61 11.49 -4.52
N ASN A 29 -1.92 11.68 -4.34
CA ASN A 29 -2.50 12.93 -3.84
C ASN A 29 -2.43 13.08 -2.31
N GLY A 30 -1.92 12.09 -1.59
CA GLY A 30 -1.70 12.15 -0.16
C GLY A 30 -2.88 11.81 0.74
N HIS A 31 -3.99 11.31 0.19
CA HIS A 31 -5.16 10.95 1.01
C HIS A 31 -4.86 9.80 1.98
N ASP A 32 -4.20 8.75 1.51
CA ASP A 32 -3.80 7.62 2.36
C ASP A 32 -2.67 8.00 3.31
N THR A 33 -1.72 8.82 2.84
CA THR A 33 -0.67 9.38 3.69
C THR A 33 -1.25 10.13 4.88
N LEU A 34 -2.25 10.98 4.63
CA LEU A 34 -2.96 11.72 5.68
C LEU A 34 -3.66 10.78 6.66
N PHE A 35 -4.35 9.77 6.13
CA PHE A 35 -5.04 8.76 6.92
C PHE A 35 -4.06 8.05 7.88
N LEU A 36 -2.93 7.57 7.36
CA LEU A 36 -1.91 6.87 8.15
C LEU A 36 -1.26 7.80 9.18
N ALA A 37 -0.98 9.05 8.81
CA ALA A 37 -0.33 10.02 9.70
C ALA A 37 -1.16 10.35 10.94
N LYS A 38 -2.48 10.26 10.86
CA LYS A 38 -3.38 10.45 12.01
C LYS A 38 -3.34 9.29 13.01
N LEU A 39 -2.86 8.12 12.60
CA LEU A 39 -2.88 6.90 13.40
C LEU A 39 -1.51 6.51 13.96
N ALA A 40 -0.45 6.70 13.19
CA ALA A 40 0.88 6.17 13.46
C ALA A 40 1.82 7.20 14.09
N LYS A 41 2.95 6.73 14.61
CA LYS A 41 4.06 7.58 15.07
C LYS A 41 4.77 8.22 13.90
N GLN A 42 5.07 7.44 12.87
CA GLN A 42 5.84 7.86 11.69
C GLN A 42 5.31 7.19 10.44
N VAL A 43 5.14 7.96 9.39
CA VAL A 43 4.81 7.48 8.04
C VAL A 43 5.99 7.74 7.12
N TYR A 44 6.37 6.74 6.33
CA TYR A 44 7.27 6.89 5.19
C TYR A 44 6.45 6.75 3.92
N ALA A 45 6.41 7.81 3.13
CA ALA A 45 5.58 7.88 1.92
C ALA A 45 6.44 8.03 0.67
N PHE A 46 6.22 7.18 -0.32
CA PHE A 46 7.01 7.07 -1.54
C PHE A 46 6.22 7.48 -2.77
N ASP A 47 6.84 8.19 -3.66
CA ASP A 47 6.39 8.40 -5.04
C ASP A 47 7.57 8.80 -5.91
N ILE A 48 7.50 8.51 -7.21
CA ILE A 48 8.52 8.90 -8.19
C ILE A 48 8.20 10.25 -8.83
N GLN A 49 7.01 10.80 -8.58
CA GLN A 49 6.54 12.05 -9.16
C GLN A 49 6.67 13.19 -8.15
N GLU A 50 7.40 14.24 -8.53
CA GLU A 50 7.56 15.44 -7.72
C GLU A 50 6.21 16.12 -7.41
N GLN A 51 5.29 16.10 -8.37
CA GLN A 51 3.94 16.65 -8.21
C GLN A 51 3.16 15.94 -7.08
N ALA A 52 3.32 14.62 -6.95
CA ALA A 52 2.71 13.86 -5.85
C ALA A 52 3.25 14.31 -4.49
N LEU A 53 4.56 14.49 -4.40
CA LEU A 53 5.21 14.97 -3.19
C LEU A 53 4.72 16.36 -2.79
N GLU A 54 4.62 17.29 -3.74
CA GLU A 54 4.14 18.65 -3.48
C GLU A 54 2.69 18.67 -2.99
N LYS A 55 1.80 17.94 -3.65
CA LYS A 55 0.38 17.83 -3.26
C LYS A 55 0.22 17.22 -1.87
N THR A 56 0.96 16.16 -1.60
CA THR A 56 0.94 15.48 -0.30
C THR A 56 1.46 16.40 0.80
N ASN A 57 2.57 17.10 0.54
CA ASN A 57 3.12 18.06 1.50
C ASN A 57 2.13 19.18 1.85
N GLN A 58 1.46 19.75 0.84
CA GLN A 58 0.44 20.79 1.06
C GLN A 58 -0.70 20.27 1.92
N ARG A 59 -1.15 19.05 1.67
CA ARG A 59 -2.22 18.40 2.44
C ARG A 59 -1.83 18.16 3.89
N LEU A 60 -0.61 17.71 4.13
CA LEU A 60 -0.09 17.48 5.48
C LEU A 60 0.08 18.80 6.25
N GLN A 61 0.59 19.85 5.61
CA GLN A 61 0.73 21.17 6.21
C GLN A 61 -0.64 21.76 6.60
N ALA A 62 -1.63 21.66 5.73
CA ALA A 62 -2.99 22.11 6.00
C ALA A 62 -3.64 21.39 7.19
N ALA A 63 -3.27 20.13 7.43
CA ALA A 63 -3.74 19.33 8.56
C ALA A 63 -2.88 19.45 9.81
N GLY A 64 -1.76 20.17 9.76
CA GLY A 64 -0.83 20.33 10.89
C GLY A 64 -0.10 19.06 11.27
N LEU A 65 0.10 18.12 10.32
CA LEU A 65 0.78 16.86 10.56
C LEU A 65 2.26 16.94 10.17
N THR A 66 3.15 16.51 11.08
CA THR A 66 4.60 16.63 10.95
C THR A 66 5.34 15.29 11.04
N ASN A 67 4.60 14.19 11.12
CA ASN A 67 5.12 12.83 11.33
C ASN A 67 5.25 12.02 10.04
N VAL A 68 5.46 12.68 8.90
CA VAL A 68 5.61 12.02 7.60
C VAL A 68 6.94 12.40 6.96
N GLN A 69 7.70 11.42 6.53
CA GLN A 69 8.84 11.61 5.64
C GLN A 69 8.39 11.32 4.21
N LEU A 70 8.42 12.36 3.36
CA LEU A 70 8.12 12.25 1.94
C LEU A 70 9.38 11.90 1.17
N ILE A 71 9.34 10.84 0.36
CA ILE A 71 10.50 10.29 -0.33
C ILE A 71 10.21 10.27 -1.82
N LEU A 72 10.98 11.06 -2.58
CA LEU A 72 10.89 11.12 -4.05
C LEU A 72 11.74 9.99 -4.66
N GLN A 73 11.33 8.76 -4.41
CA GLN A 73 11.93 7.54 -4.92
C GLN A 73 10.86 6.47 -5.10
N GLY A 74 11.17 5.45 -5.89
CA GLY A 74 10.31 4.28 -6.00
C GLY A 74 10.21 3.51 -4.68
N HIS A 75 9.08 2.85 -4.46
CA HIS A 75 8.81 2.09 -3.24
C HIS A 75 9.74 0.88 -3.06
N GLU A 76 10.43 0.43 -4.10
CA GLU A 76 11.43 -0.64 -4.03
C GLU A 76 12.65 -0.24 -3.18
N THR A 77 12.83 1.05 -2.90
CA THR A 77 13.92 1.54 -2.03
C THR A 77 13.55 1.58 -0.54
N VAL A 78 12.41 1.05 -0.16
CA VAL A 78 11.86 1.14 1.19
C VAL A 78 12.82 0.65 2.28
N ASP A 79 13.64 -0.35 2.00
CA ASP A 79 14.63 -0.91 2.93
C ASP A 79 15.80 0.04 3.25
N GLN A 80 15.97 1.12 2.49
CA GLN A 80 16.93 2.19 2.83
C GLN A 80 16.43 3.10 3.95
N PHE A 81 15.14 3.10 4.26
CA PHE A 81 14.49 4.01 5.20
C PHE A 81 13.84 3.30 6.38
N VAL A 82 13.36 2.09 6.16
CA VAL A 82 12.56 1.33 7.13
C VAL A 82 13.20 -0.04 7.33
N SER A 83 13.25 -0.49 8.59
CA SER A 83 13.70 -1.85 8.93
C SER A 83 12.58 -2.72 9.47
N GLU A 84 11.52 -2.11 10.00
CA GLU A 84 10.37 -2.78 10.62
C GLU A 84 9.15 -1.88 10.47
N LEU A 85 7.97 -2.47 10.18
CA LEU A 85 6.72 -1.72 10.06
C LEU A 85 5.50 -2.53 10.51
N LYS A 86 4.45 -1.82 10.93
CA LYS A 86 3.15 -2.41 11.31
C LYS A 86 2.20 -2.53 10.14
N ALA A 87 2.20 -1.56 9.24
CA ALA A 87 1.25 -1.52 8.15
C ALA A 87 1.83 -0.83 6.92
N ALA A 88 1.32 -1.21 5.75
CA ALA A 88 1.60 -0.54 4.49
C ALA A 88 0.35 -0.48 3.61
N ILE A 89 0.30 0.51 2.73
CA ILE A 89 -0.75 0.66 1.73
C ILE A 89 -0.15 0.92 0.34
N PHE A 90 -0.77 0.32 -0.68
CA PHE A 90 -0.49 0.56 -2.10
C PHE A 90 -1.76 0.96 -2.83
N ASN A 91 -1.64 1.90 -3.77
CA ASN A 91 -2.64 2.16 -4.81
C ASN A 91 -2.00 1.94 -6.18
N LEU A 92 -2.07 0.71 -6.68
CA LEU A 92 -1.43 0.32 -7.93
C LEU A 92 -2.30 0.65 -9.13
N GLY A 93 -1.70 1.30 -10.13
CA GLY A 93 -2.40 1.68 -11.36
C GLY A 93 -3.28 2.91 -11.23
N TYR A 94 -3.34 3.54 -10.07
CA TYR A 94 -4.05 4.81 -9.88
C TYR A 94 -3.20 5.97 -10.40
N LEU A 95 -3.69 6.65 -11.45
CA LEU A 95 -3.01 7.78 -12.09
C LEU A 95 -3.92 9.01 -12.03
N PRO A 96 -3.90 9.79 -10.93
CA PRO A 96 -4.64 11.03 -10.89
C PRO A 96 -3.93 12.09 -11.77
N SER A 97 -4.47 12.37 -12.93
CA SER A 97 -4.06 13.47 -13.84
C SER A 97 -2.57 13.51 -14.26
N ALA A 98 -1.83 12.43 -14.12
CA ALA A 98 -0.40 12.40 -14.36
C ALA A 98 -0.04 11.91 -15.77
N ASP A 99 1.21 12.16 -16.15
CA ASP A 99 1.80 11.63 -17.37
C ASP A 99 1.69 10.09 -17.37
N LYS A 100 0.93 9.56 -18.33
CA LYS A 100 0.69 8.12 -18.50
C LYS A 100 1.96 7.32 -18.82
N SER A 101 3.08 8.01 -19.07
CA SER A 101 4.39 7.36 -19.26
C SER A 101 5.06 6.93 -17.96
N ILE A 102 4.58 7.43 -16.82
CA ILE A 102 5.14 7.12 -15.48
C ILE A 102 4.23 6.10 -14.79
N ILE A 103 4.38 4.83 -15.15
CA ILE A 103 3.64 3.72 -14.57
C ILE A 103 4.58 2.93 -13.66
N THR A 104 4.10 2.53 -12.48
CA THR A 104 4.79 1.54 -11.65
C THR A 104 4.98 0.26 -12.46
N ARG A 105 6.20 -0.27 -12.45
CA ARG A 105 6.51 -1.50 -13.19
C ARG A 105 6.27 -2.73 -12.31
N PRO A 106 5.78 -3.84 -12.86
CA PRO A 106 5.52 -5.04 -12.06
C PRO A 106 6.70 -5.48 -11.18
N HIS A 107 7.93 -5.43 -11.70
CA HIS A 107 9.10 -5.88 -10.95
C HIS A 107 9.46 -4.98 -9.76
N THR A 108 9.29 -3.65 -9.86
CA THR A 108 9.53 -2.74 -8.72
C THR A 108 8.46 -2.91 -7.65
N THR A 109 7.21 -3.16 -8.06
CA THR A 109 6.10 -3.44 -7.15
C THR A 109 6.34 -4.74 -6.37
N ILE A 110 6.74 -5.81 -7.05
CA ILE A 110 7.02 -7.10 -6.40
C ILE A 110 8.24 -6.98 -5.47
N GLU A 111 9.31 -6.30 -5.88
CA GLU A 111 10.47 -6.04 -5.02
C GLU A 111 10.07 -5.30 -3.74
N ALA A 112 9.27 -4.25 -3.85
CA ALA A 112 8.76 -3.52 -2.70
C ALA A 112 7.91 -4.41 -1.79
N LEU A 113 7.03 -5.22 -2.39
CA LEU A 113 6.12 -6.10 -1.66
C LEU A 113 6.89 -7.19 -0.90
N GLU A 114 7.91 -7.79 -1.50
CA GLU A 114 8.81 -8.75 -0.85
C GLU A 114 9.47 -8.13 0.37
N LYS A 115 10.05 -6.94 0.23
CA LYS A 115 10.70 -6.21 1.32
C LYS A 115 9.72 -5.89 2.44
N LEU A 116 8.55 -5.37 2.11
CA LEU A 116 7.52 -5.02 3.08
C LEU A 116 6.98 -6.24 3.84
N CYS A 117 6.73 -7.35 3.15
CA CYS A 117 6.31 -8.59 3.81
C CYS A 117 7.38 -9.10 4.77
N HIS A 118 8.65 -9.03 4.37
CA HIS A 118 9.76 -9.45 5.23
C HIS A 118 9.88 -8.57 6.50
N MET A 119 9.77 -7.25 6.34
CA MET A 119 9.91 -6.27 7.43
C MET A 119 8.64 -6.12 8.27
N LEU A 120 7.51 -6.65 7.81
CA LEU A 120 6.24 -6.55 8.51
C LEU A 120 6.32 -7.29 9.86
N VAL A 121 5.98 -6.60 10.94
CA VAL A 121 5.90 -7.23 12.26
C VAL A 121 4.75 -8.24 12.31
N ARG A 122 4.80 -9.18 13.25
CA ARG A 122 3.68 -10.10 13.47
C ARG A 122 2.42 -9.36 13.89
N GLY A 123 1.29 -9.72 13.31
CA GLY A 123 0.03 -8.98 13.44
C GLY A 123 -0.07 -7.76 12.53
N GLY A 124 0.99 -7.44 11.78
CA GLY A 124 1.00 -6.35 10.81
C GLY A 124 0.18 -6.68 9.56
N ARG A 125 -0.22 -5.62 8.84
CA ARG A 125 -1.13 -5.72 7.69
C ARG A 125 -0.68 -4.87 6.52
N ILE A 126 -0.90 -5.38 5.31
CA ILE A 126 -0.68 -4.65 4.05
C ILE A 126 -1.99 -4.64 3.27
N ALA A 127 -2.40 -3.46 2.83
CA ALA A 127 -3.55 -3.27 1.95
C ALA A 127 -3.07 -2.84 0.56
N ILE A 128 -3.52 -3.52 -0.48
CA ILE A 128 -3.13 -3.26 -1.86
C ILE A 128 -4.39 -3.01 -2.69
N MET A 129 -4.64 -1.75 -3.05
CA MET A 129 -5.66 -1.41 -4.03
C MET A 129 -5.10 -1.62 -5.42
N ILE A 130 -5.83 -2.35 -6.26
CA ILE A 130 -5.44 -2.65 -7.64
C ILE A 130 -6.44 -2.02 -8.59
N TYR A 131 -5.94 -1.05 -9.38
CA TYR A 131 -6.63 -0.42 -10.48
C TYR A 131 -6.05 -0.99 -11.78
N TYR A 132 -6.91 -1.55 -12.63
CA TYR A 132 -6.49 -2.24 -13.86
C TYR A 132 -7.45 -1.91 -15.01
N GLY A 133 -7.23 -2.46 -16.20
CA GLY A 133 -8.01 -2.14 -17.39
C GLY A 133 -7.41 -1.01 -18.24
N HIS A 134 -6.20 -0.56 -17.90
CA HIS A 134 -5.36 0.33 -18.69
C HIS A 134 -4.12 -0.43 -19.18
N GLU A 135 -3.39 0.15 -20.12
CA GLU A 135 -2.17 -0.47 -20.66
C GLU A 135 -1.16 -0.78 -19.52
N GLY A 136 -0.72 -2.03 -19.45
CA GLY A 136 0.19 -2.53 -18.42
C GLY A 136 -0.47 -2.87 -17.07
N GLY A 137 -1.71 -2.47 -16.84
CA GLY A 137 -2.41 -2.73 -15.57
C GLY A 137 -2.67 -4.21 -15.30
N ASP A 138 -2.97 -4.98 -16.34
CA ASP A 138 -3.17 -6.42 -16.19
C ASP A 138 -1.89 -7.17 -15.82
N LEU A 139 -0.75 -6.75 -16.36
CA LEU A 139 0.55 -7.36 -16.02
C LEU A 139 0.89 -7.14 -14.55
N GLU A 140 0.70 -5.94 -14.04
CA GLU A 140 0.94 -5.62 -12.62
C GLU A 140 -0.03 -6.37 -11.71
N LYS A 141 -1.32 -6.38 -12.06
CA LYS A 141 -2.35 -7.13 -11.34
C LYS A 141 -2.00 -8.61 -11.24
N ASP A 142 -1.66 -9.25 -12.35
CA ASP A 142 -1.34 -10.67 -12.41
C ASP A 142 -0.06 -10.98 -11.63
N ALA A 143 0.97 -10.14 -11.72
CA ALA A 143 2.20 -10.29 -10.94
C ALA A 143 1.94 -10.23 -9.44
N VAL A 144 1.15 -9.26 -8.98
CA VAL A 144 0.79 -9.13 -7.56
C VAL A 144 -0.01 -10.31 -7.07
N LEU A 145 -1.05 -10.73 -7.79
CA LEU A 145 -1.87 -11.88 -7.41
C LEU A 145 -1.06 -13.18 -7.38
N ASN A 146 -0.17 -13.38 -8.34
CA ASN A 146 0.72 -14.53 -8.36
C ASN A 146 1.65 -14.55 -7.14
N TYR A 147 2.30 -13.43 -6.83
CA TYR A 147 3.18 -13.33 -5.67
C TYR A 147 2.42 -13.58 -4.36
N VAL A 148 1.31 -12.90 -4.15
CA VAL A 148 0.52 -12.99 -2.92
C VAL A 148 -0.03 -14.40 -2.69
N SER A 149 -0.47 -15.07 -3.77
CA SER A 149 -0.99 -16.44 -3.67
C SER A 149 0.05 -17.49 -3.26
N GLN A 150 1.34 -17.16 -3.38
CA GLN A 150 2.45 -18.02 -3.00
C GLN A 150 3.02 -17.74 -1.60
N LEU A 151 2.49 -16.74 -0.90
CA LEU A 151 2.91 -16.46 0.48
C LEU A 151 2.67 -17.69 1.38
N PRO A 152 3.63 -18.04 2.25
CA PRO A 152 3.48 -19.21 3.14
C PRO A 152 2.24 -19.08 4.03
N GLN A 153 1.28 -19.98 3.88
CA GLN A 153 0.03 -19.96 4.64
C GLN A 153 0.21 -20.10 6.15
N GLN A 154 1.35 -20.62 6.59
CA GLN A 154 1.70 -20.71 8.01
C GLN A 154 2.03 -19.35 8.62
N GLU A 155 2.50 -18.41 7.79
CA GLU A 155 2.95 -17.08 8.22
C GLU A 155 2.00 -15.96 7.83
N TYR A 156 1.27 -16.12 6.74
CA TYR A 156 0.41 -15.08 6.18
C TYR A 156 -0.99 -15.57 5.86
N THR A 157 -1.95 -14.66 6.00
CA THR A 157 -3.28 -14.80 5.36
C THR A 157 -3.40 -13.71 4.32
N ALA A 158 -3.84 -14.08 3.13
CA ALA A 158 -4.12 -13.14 2.05
C ALA A 158 -5.55 -13.33 1.56
N THR A 159 -6.26 -12.22 1.36
CA THR A 159 -7.68 -12.21 0.99
C THR A 159 -7.94 -11.15 -0.07
N ILE A 160 -8.90 -11.40 -0.95
CA ILE A 160 -9.38 -10.44 -1.94
C ILE A 160 -10.76 -9.93 -1.51
N TYR A 161 -10.96 -8.63 -1.58
CA TYR A 161 -12.25 -7.98 -1.48
C TYR A 161 -12.59 -7.35 -2.83
N ARG A 162 -13.57 -7.93 -3.53
CA ARG A 162 -13.94 -7.55 -4.90
C ARG A 162 -15.44 -7.67 -5.13
N THR A 163 -16.00 -6.72 -5.87
CA THR A 163 -17.38 -6.79 -6.35
C THR A 163 -17.47 -7.73 -7.57
N LEU A 164 -18.38 -8.70 -7.52
CA LEU A 164 -18.46 -9.74 -8.57
C LEU A 164 -19.29 -9.32 -9.77
N ASN A 165 -20.36 -8.55 -9.56
CA ASN A 165 -21.37 -8.24 -10.57
C ASN A 165 -21.26 -6.83 -11.16
N GLN A 166 -20.17 -6.13 -10.88
CA GLN A 166 -19.91 -4.83 -11.47
C GLN A 166 -19.29 -4.99 -12.86
N VAL A 167 -19.78 -4.23 -13.82
CA VAL A 167 -19.26 -4.23 -15.19
C VAL A 167 -17.94 -3.48 -15.31
N ASN A 168 -17.22 -3.68 -16.42
CA ASN A 168 -15.88 -3.14 -16.68
C ASN A 168 -14.82 -3.73 -15.74
N ASN A 169 -13.82 -2.95 -15.42
CA ASN A 169 -12.68 -3.36 -14.59
C ASN A 169 -12.71 -2.62 -13.24
N PRO A 170 -13.63 -2.97 -12.32
CA PRO A 170 -13.69 -2.30 -11.03
C PRO A 170 -12.43 -2.58 -10.23
N PRO A 171 -11.89 -1.57 -9.51
CA PRO A 171 -10.77 -1.78 -8.64
C PRO A 171 -11.13 -2.77 -7.52
N PHE A 172 -10.15 -3.50 -7.04
CA PHE A 172 -10.32 -4.42 -5.93
C PHE A 172 -9.18 -4.31 -4.93
N LEU A 173 -9.38 -4.89 -3.76
CA LEU A 173 -8.45 -4.83 -2.63
C LEU A 173 -7.85 -6.20 -2.36
N VAL A 174 -6.53 -6.28 -2.24
CA VAL A 174 -5.83 -7.41 -1.66
C VAL A 174 -5.41 -7.05 -0.24
N MET A 175 -5.73 -7.90 0.72
CA MET A 175 -5.41 -7.75 2.14
C MET A 175 -4.45 -8.84 2.56
N ILE A 176 -3.31 -8.46 3.15
CA ILE A 176 -2.31 -9.39 3.68
C ILE A 176 -2.16 -9.13 5.17
N GLU A 177 -2.22 -10.19 5.96
CA GLU A 177 -1.91 -10.16 7.40
C GLU A 177 -0.76 -11.12 7.70
N LYS A 178 0.25 -10.65 8.39
CA LYS A 178 1.29 -11.51 8.95
C LYS A 178 0.79 -12.03 10.30
N LEU A 179 0.65 -13.35 10.43
CA LEU A 179 0.03 -13.96 11.59
C LEU A 179 0.86 -13.73 12.86
N GLU A 180 0.19 -13.49 13.98
CA GLU A 180 0.86 -13.34 15.29
C GLU A 180 1.55 -14.62 15.72
N ARG A 181 0.98 -15.77 15.33
CA ARG A 181 1.54 -17.11 15.58
C ARG A 181 1.49 -17.92 14.31
N TYR A 182 2.54 -18.71 14.09
CA TYR A 182 2.53 -19.66 12.97
C TYR A 182 1.38 -20.64 13.13
N ARG A 183 0.68 -20.93 12.02
CA ARG A 183 -0.24 -22.05 11.98
C ARG A 183 0.58 -23.34 11.94
N HIS A 184 0.47 -24.15 12.97
CA HIS A 184 0.95 -25.52 12.91
C HIS A 184 0.04 -26.27 11.94
N GLY A 185 0.63 -26.78 10.86
CA GLY A 185 -0.06 -27.59 9.86
C GLY A 185 -0.51 -28.94 10.42
#